data_5c30a4a67e79505f7562803b37418f32
#
_entry.id   5c30a4a67e79505f7562803b37418f32
#
_cell.length_a   1.000
_cell.length_b   1.000
_cell.length_c   1.000
_cell.angle_alpha   90.00
_cell.angle_beta   90.00
_cell.angle_gamma   90.00
#
_symmetry.space_group_name_H-M   'P 1'
#
loop_
_entity.id
_entity.type
_entity.pdbx_description
1 polymer ?
#
loop_
_entity_poly.entity_id
_entity_poly.type
_entity_poly.pdbx_seq_one_letter_code
_entity_poly.pdbx_strand_id
1 'polypeptide(L)'
;MTNPDNRYVNPETHPADSRYIRCRVRSHDSASFTVVTGNDGDVRELRVSYGAAPGGDEYGYLRGILRRGMRLNLLDTRMVDNKVVAGEIVVEPDFLVDISSLAACFEDFGHHPLLYTLNRLKKRPNTYHIILGNFAGMVLDDVINSPHFSLNDTIRKNFREKAIEYASCGEFSPETFKKDATAQARNIRQTTSALFGIYDRSKVLLEPSFVCEMLGVQGRVDMMTSDRRMLVEQKSGRNRYIELGRQNGSGGKYLEKHYVQLLLYYGVLKYNFGLDGQDIEVMLLYSKYPMPEGLIRTRHLEAELREAIAFRNLVVAQEHAMTSDGFASAIDRLTPETLNVNGMSGFFYDKYLLPQLQEVTSPLASLPPLERAYLCRMMTFVLKEQQLAKTGCLAGAGCSVADMWRMSVEEKLDAGSMYVGLELAGLAINEATGSYDMLTLDVPDCGDDFSPNFRSGDMVYVYAYAEDEKPDVRRSILFKGV
;
A
#
# COMPACT_ATOMS: atom_id res chain seq x y z
N MET A 1 12.25 21.89 -27.79
CA MET A 1 12.44 21.48 -26.37
C MET A 1 11.06 21.39 -25.77
N THR A 2 10.48 20.21 -25.78
CA THR A 2 9.17 19.94 -25.17
C THR A 2 9.31 20.04 -23.66
N ASN A 3 8.45 20.82 -23.05
CA ASN A 3 8.40 21.02 -21.59
C ASN A 3 8.15 19.67 -20.92
N PRO A 4 9.05 19.15 -20.04
CA PRO A 4 8.87 17.86 -19.38
C PRO A 4 7.64 17.81 -18.46
N ASP A 5 7.03 18.95 -18.17
CA ASP A 5 5.80 19.04 -17.39
C ASP A 5 4.53 18.64 -18.15
N ASN A 6 4.61 18.43 -19.46
CA ASN A 6 3.47 18.18 -20.35
C ASN A 6 3.21 16.71 -20.66
N ARG A 7 3.91 15.79 -20.04
CA ARG A 7 3.72 14.34 -20.26
C ARG A 7 2.49 13.74 -19.55
N TYR A 8 1.52 14.55 -19.19
CA TYR A 8 0.27 14.01 -18.66
C TYR A 8 -0.63 13.64 -19.84
N VAL A 9 -0.55 12.39 -20.26
CA VAL A 9 -1.59 11.82 -21.09
C VAL A 9 -2.89 11.96 -20.32
N ASN A 10 -3.77 12.84 -20.80
CA ASN A 10 -5.15 12.88 -20.36
C ASN A 10 -5.72 11.47 -20.59
N PRO A 11 -6.22 10.74 -19.60
CA PRO A 11 -6.81 9.43 -19.81
C PRO A 11 -8.14 9.60 -20.56
N GLU A 12 -8.09 9.74 -21.89
CA GLU A 12 -9.24 10.13 -22.71
C GLU A 12 -10.31 9.06 -22.89
N THR A 13 -10.20 7.85 -22.34
CA THR A 13 -11.03 6.77 -22.88
C THR A 13 -11.63 5.77 -21.89
N HIS A 14 -11.68 6.02 -20.58
CA HIS A 14 -12.37 5.08 -19.69
C HIS A 14 -13.57 5.73 -18.98
N PRO A 15 -14.75 5.06 -18.88
CA PRO A 15 -15.91 5.60 -18.15
C PRO A 15 -15.64 5.98 -16.70
N ALA A 16 -14.68 5.31 -16.04
CA ALA A 16 -14.19 5.65 -14.71
C ALA A 16 -13.44 7.00 -14.67
N ASP A 17 -12.86 7.44 -15.78
CA ASP A 17 -12.04 8.65 -15.83
C ASP A 17 -12.85 9.94 -16.05
N SER A 18 -14.16 9.84 -16.33
CA SER A 18 -15.03 10.99 -16.59
C SER A 18 -15.20 11.93 -15.38
N ARG A 19 -14.82 11.49 -14.18
CA ARG A 19 -14.89 12.26 -12.93
C ARG A 19 -13.53 12.54 -12.30
N TYR A 20 -12.45 12.27 -13.02
CA TYR A 20 -11.09 12.43 -12.56
C TYR A 20 -10.45 13.68 -13.16
N ILE A 21 -9.89 14.54 -12.32
CA ILE A 21 -9.15 15.74 -12.74
C ILE A 21 -7.76 15.69 -12.11
N ARG A 22 -6.73 15.61 -12.95
CA ARG A 22 -5.35 15.80 -12.52
C ARG A 22 -4.96 17.25 -12.74
N CYS A 23 -4.41 17.89 -11.73
CA CYS A 23 -4.18 19.33 -11.73
C CYS A 23 -2.99 19.75 -10.85
N ARG A 24 -2.64 21.04 -10.91
CA ARG A 24 -1.62 21.66 -10.04
C ARG A 24 -2.21 22.82 -9.26
N VAL A 25 -1.83 22.95 -8.02
CA VAL A 25 -2.21 24.08 -7.16
C VAL A 25 -1.60 25.36 -7.68
N ARG A 26 -2.43 26.39 -7.93
CA ARG A 26 -2.02 27.76 -8.28
C ARG A 26 -1.98 28.65 -7.06
N SER A 27 -3.04 28.61 -6.26
CA SER A 27 -3.19 29.42 -5.03
C SER A 27 -4.25 28.79 -4.12
N HIS A 28 -4.25 29.17 -2.85
CA HIS A 28 -5.28 28.77 -1.90
C HIS A 28 -5.54 29.90 -0.90
N ASP A 29 -6.76 29.95 -0.37
CA ASP A 29 -7.20 30.84 0.69
C ASP A 29 -8.00 30.05 1.77
N SER A 30 -8.62 30.73 2.69
CA SER A 30 -9.42 30.09 3.76
C SER A 30 -10.70 29.43 3.24
N ALA A 31 -11.24 29.85 2.10
CA ALA A 31 -12.55 29.43 1.58
C ALA A 31 -12.46 28.42 0.43
N SER A 32 -11.35 28.40 -0.31
CA SER A 32 -11.18 27.55 -1.49
C SER A 32 -9.73 27.52 -1.94
N PHE A 33 -9.43 26.67 -2.89
CA PHE A 33 -8.15 26.72 -3.60
C PHE A 33 -8.37 26.69 -5.11
N THR A 34 -7.40 27.23 -5.84
CA THR A 34 -7.42 27.31 -7.30
C THR A 34 -6.39 26.36 -7.86
N VAL A 35 -6.78 25.60 -8.84
CA VAL A 35 -5.92 24.64 -9.55
C VAL A 35 -5.90 24.93 -11.05
N VAL A 36 -4.85 24.49 -11.70
CA VAL A 36 -4.68 24.55 -13.14
C VAL A 36 -4.64 23.12 -13.68
N THR A 37 -5.43 22.86 -14.71
CA THR A 37 -5.48 21.57 -15.42
C THR A 37 -5.46 21.81 -16.94
N GLY A 38 -5.15 20.76 -17.73
CA GLY A 38 -5.08 20.81 -19.18
C GLY A 38 -3.66 20.71 -19.73
N ASN A 39 -3.57 20.50 -21.04
CA ASN A 39 -2.33 20.40 -21.81
C ASN A 39 -1.99 21.75 -22.48
N ASP A 40 -0.80 21.85 -23.11
CA ASP A 40 -0.38 23.03 -23.86
C ASP A 40 -1.44 23.46 -24.88
N GLY A 41 -2.04 24.62 -24.65
CA GLY A 41 -3.08 25.22 -25.48
C GLY A 41 -4.51 25.20 -24.94
N ASP A 42 -4.85 24.36 -23.96
CA ASP A 42 -6.16 24.33 -23.28
C ASP A 42 -5.99 24.29 -21.74
N VAL A 43 -5.29 25.28 -21.22
CA VAL A 43 -5.10 25.41 -19.77
C VAL A 43 -6.35 25.98 -19.13
N ARG A 44 -6.98 25.24 -18.22
CA ARG A 44 -8.18 25.65 -17.47
C ARG A 44 -7.85 25.91 -16.02
N GLU A 45 -8.39 27.00 -15.51
CA GLU A 45 -8.33 27.32 -14.10
C GLU A 45 -9.64 26.93 -13.42
N LEU A 46 -9.56 26.15 -12.36
CA LEU A 46 -10.72 25.65 -11.61
C LEU A 46 -10.61 26.08 -10.15
N ARG A 47 -11.71 26.53 -9.59
CA ARG A 47 -11.84 26.79 -8.16
C ARG A 47 -12.41 25.56 -7.46
N VAL A 48 -11.76 25.10 -6.41
CA VAL A 48 -12.07 23.83 -5.72
C VAL A 48 -12.52 24.13 -4.27
N SER A 49 -13.56 23.44 -3.84
CA SER A 49 -14.08 23.51 -2.47
C SER A 49 -13.22 22.68 -1.51
N TYR A 50 -13.15 23.11 -0.23
CA TYR A 50 -12.63 22.26 0.85
C TYR A 50 -13.65 21.27 1.41
N GLY A 51 -14.87 21.21 0.86
CA GLY A 51 -15.87 20.24 1.26
C GLY A 51 -16.10 19.16 0.22
N ALA A 52 -16.36 17.95 0.66
CA ALA A 52 -16.84 16.84 -0.17
C ALA A 52 -18.34 16.99 -0.51
N ALA A 53 -19.02 17.88 0.20
CA ALA A 53 -20.40 18.29 -0.04
C ALA A 53 -20.52 19.82 0.06
N PRO A 54 -21.58 20.43 -0.49
CA PRO A 54 -21.83 21.87 -0.34
C PRO A 54 -21.90 22.24 1.14
N GLY A 55 -21.07 23.23 1.54
CA GLY A 55 -20.97 23.70 2.93
C GLY A 55 -20.14 22.82 3.86
N GLY A 56 -19.57 21.70 3.38
CA GLY A 56 -18.64 20.87 4.12
C GLY A 56 -17.24 21.46 4.17
N ASP A 57 -16.40 20.92 5.08
CA ASP A 57 -14.99 21.30 5.28
C ASP A 57 -14.09 20.06 5.52
N GLU A 58 -14.47 18.92 4.95
CA GLU A 58 -13.77 17.64 5.14
C GLU A 58 -12.31 17.70 4.73
N TYR A 59 -11.98 18.57 3.79
CA TYR A 59 -10.62 18.81 3.30
C TYR A 59 -9.98 20.07 3.91
N GLY A 60 -10.53 20.61 5.01
CA GLY A 60 -10.01 21.79 5.68
C GLY A 60 -8.55 21.72 6.10
N TYR A 61 -8.04 20.50 6.39
CA TYR A 61 -6.64 20.23 6.70
C TYR A 61 -5.68 20.61 5.56
N LEU A 62 -6.16 20.62 4.31
CA LEU A 62 -5.37 21.00 3.14
C LEU A 62 -4.85 22.44 3.23
N ARG A 63 -5.54 23.33 3.94
CA ARG A 63 -5.07 24.74 4.13
C ARG A 63 -3.67 24.80 4.73
N GLY A 64 -3.33 23.82 5.58
CA GLY A 64 -2.02 23.73 6.23
C GLY A 64 -0.92 23.10 5.37
N ILE A 65 -1.27 22.36 4.32
CA ILE A 65 -0.29 21.58 3.57
C ILE A 65 -0.16 21.97 2.10
N LEU A 66 -1.20 22.59 1.50
CA LEU A 66 -1.12 23.01 0.09
C LEU A 66 -0.03 24.03 -0.15
N ARG A 67 0.71 23.83 -1.23
CA ARG A 67 1.70 24.78 -1.75
C ARG A 67 1.54 24.93 -3.25
N ARG A 68 1.87 26.10 -3.77
CA ARG A 68 1.86 26.35 -5.22
C ARG A 68 2.73 25.34 -5.96
N GLY A 69 2.19 24.76 -7.04
CA GLY A 69 2.86 23.77 -7.89
C GLY A 69 2.63 22.33 -7.46
N MET A 70 2.10 22.07 -6.25
CA MET A 70 1.73 20.69 -5.84
C MET A 70 0.74 20.07 -6.82
N ARG A 71 0.93 18.80 -7.12
CA ARG A 71 0.04 18.00 -7.96
C ARG A 71 -1.10 17.47 -7.12
N LEU A 72 -2.30 17.47 -7.69
CA LEU A 72 -3.47 16.90 -7.05
C LEU A 72 -4.21 16.00 -8.04
N ASN A 73 -4.80 14.94 -7.52
CA ASN A 73 -5.91 14.24 -8.17
C ASN A 73 -7.20 14.65 -7.44
N LEU A 74 -8.19 15.07 -8.21
CA LEU A 74 -9.56 15.30 -7.75
C LEU A 74 -10.42 14.19 -8.33
N LEU A 75 -11.00 13.35 -7.48
CA LEU A 75 -11.79 12.18 -7.88
C LEU A 75 -13.27 12.42 -7.59
N ASP A 76 -14.13 11.77 -8.35
CA ASP A 76 -15.59 11.89 -8.23
C ASP A 76 -16.06 13.34 -8.22
N THR A 77 -15.57 14.12 -9.18
CA THR A 77 -15.80 15.56 -9.24
C THR A 77 -17.19 15.93 -9.75
N ARG A 78 -17.73 17.03 -9.22
CA ARG A 78 -18.97 17.67 -9.68
C ARG A 78 -18.85 19.19 -9.56
N MET A 79 -19.58 19.91 -10.40
CA MET A 79 -19.67 21.36 -10.30
C MET A 79 -20.85 21.79 -9.42
N VAL A 80 -20.59 22.62 -8.42
CA VAL A 80 -21.60 23.21 -7.53
C VAL A 80 -21.23 24.68 -7.32
N ASP A 81 -22.16 25.59 -7.60
CA ASP A 81 -21.97 27.05 -7.43
C ASP A 81 -20.64 27.57 -8.02
N ASN A 82 -20.35 27.14 -9.23
CA ASN A 82 -19.12 27.48 -9.97
C ASN A 82 -17.81 27.06 -9.28
N LYS A 83 -17.86 26.05 -8.39
CA LYS A 83 -16.71 25.41 -7.77
C LYS A 83 -16.73 23.91 -8.05
N VAL A 84 -15.56 23.32 -8.19
CA VAL A 84 -15.39 21.88 -8.18
C VAL A 84 -15.51 21.36 -6.76
N VAL A 85 -16.40 20.41 -6.56
CA VAL A 85 -16.51 19.61 -5.33
C VAL A 85 -16.02 18.20 -5.68
N ALA A 86 -15.01 17.71 -4.96
CA ALA A 86 -14.45 16.39 -5.17
C ALA A 86 -14.92 15.40 -4.08
N GLY A 87 -15.16 14.16 -4.45
CA GLY A 87 -15.39 13.07 -3.51
C GLY A 87 -14.12 12.70 -2.76
N GLU A 88 -12.97 12.69 -3.46
CA GLU A 88 -11.64 12.51 -2.89
C GLU A 88 -10.66 13.53 -3.46
N ILE A 89 -9.69 13.97 -2.62
CA ILE A 89 -8.57 14.83 -3.02
C ILE A 89 -7.27 14.15 -2.60
N VAL A 90 -6.41 13.89 -3.57
CA VAL A 90 -5.12 13.20 -3.36
C VAL A 90 -3.97 14.14 -3.66
N VAL A 91 -3.10 14.37 -2.68
CA VAL A 91 -1.95 15.27 -2.77
C VAL A 91 -0.73 14.48 -3.25
N GLU A 92 0.02 15.02 -4.22
CA GLU A 92 1.20 14.40 -4.83
C GLU A 92 0.97 12.90 -5.11
N PRO A 93 0.01 12.57 -6.00
CA PRO A 93 -0.46 11.21 -6.22
C PRO A 93 0.62 10.28 -6.76
N ASP A 94 1.64 10.81 -7.43
CA ASP A 94 2.77 10.03 -7.93
C ASP A 94 3.71 9.52 -6.82
N PHE A 95 3.62 10.09 -5.63
CA PHE A 95 4.32 9.57 -4.46
C PHE A 95 3.51 8.42 -3.85
N LEU A 96 3.66 7.23 -4.41
CA LEU A 96 2.94 6.06 -3.89
C LEU A 96 3.37 5.74 -2.45
N VAL A 97 2.38 5.60 -1.58
CA VAL A 97 2.54 5.13 -0.20
C VAL A 97 2.12 3.67 -0.14
N ASP A 98 2.94 2.85 0.51
CA ASP A 98 2.60 1.45 0.74
C ASP A 98 1.43 1.34 1.73
N ILE A 99 0.39 0.59 1.34
CA ILE A 99 -0.86 0.45 2.10
C ILE A 99 -0.61 -0.12 3.49
N SER A 100 0.22 -1.16 3.61
CA SER A 100 0.50 -1.79 4.91
C SER A 100 1.28 -0.84 5.82
N SER A 101 2.21 -0.07 5.26
CA SER A 101 2.99 0.92 6.00
C SER A 101 2.13 2.10 6.47
N LEU A 102 1.18 2.54 5.64
CA LEU A 102 0.22 3.58 6.00
C LEU A 102 -0.73 3.11 7.12
N ALA A 103 -1.30 1.92 6.94
CA ALA A 103 -2.21 1.31 7.91
C ALA A 103 -1.53 1.06 9.26
N ALA A 104 -0.24 0.71 9.28
CA ALA A 104 0.54 0.53 10.51
C ALA A 104 0.69 1.80 11.35
N CYS A 105 0.32 2.97 10.82
CA CYS A 105 0.33 4.22 11.58
C CYS A 105 -0.96 4.44 12.40
N PHE A 106 -1.99 3.61 12.21
CA PHE A 106 -3.24 3.68 12.97
C PHE A 106 -3.11 2.88 14.25
N GLU A 107 -2.59 3.54 15.28
CA GLU A 107 -2.32 2.96 16.58
C GLU A 107 -3.34 3.43 17.63
N ASP A 108 -3.44 2.74 18.75
CA ASP A 108 -4.37 3.08 19.83
C ASP A 108 -4.16 4.49 20.40
N PHE A 109 -2.93 4.97 20.40
CA PHE A 109 -2.58 6.33 20.83
C PHE A 109 -2.81 7.39 19.75
N GLY A 110 -3.43 7.03 18.64
CA GLY A 110 -3.75 7.90 17.51
C GLY A 110 -2.82 7.70 16.31
N HIS A 111 -3.10 8.44 15.26
CA HIS A 111 -2.34 8.41 14.01
C HIS A 111 -1.76 9.80 13.71
N HIS A 112 -0.44 9.91 13.80
CA HIS A 112 0.32 11.12 13.47
C HIS A 112 1.20 10.86 12.24
N PRO A 113 1.32 11.80 11.26
CA PRO A 113 2.11 11.58 10.04
C PRO A 113 3.56 11.17 10.29
N LEU A 114 4.17 11.67 11.37
CA LEU A 114 5.54 11.27 11.76
C LEU A 114 5.67 9.81 12.20
N LEU A 115 4.57 9.10 12.48
CA LEU A 115 4.62 7.64 12.73
C LEU A 115 5.08 6.88 11.49
N TYR A 116 4.76 7.36 10.31
CA TYR A 116 5.26 6.76 9.06
C TYR A 116 6.79 6.81 8.99
N THR A 117 7.38 7.93 9.36
CA THR A 117 8.85 8.08 9.46
C THR A 117 9.43 7.28 10.62
N LEU A 118 8.82 7.36 11.81
CA LEU A 118 9.26 6.62 13.00
C LEU A 118 9.30 5.11 12.74
N ASN A 119 8.26 4.55 12.12
CA ASN A 119 8.17 3.12 11.84
C ASN A 119 9.27 2.63 10.88
N ARG A 120 9.84 3.50 10.03
CA ARG A 120 11.00 3.18 9.19
C ARG A 120 12.33 3.20 9.96
N LEU A 121 12.39 3.95 11.07
CA LEU A 121 13.58 4.03 11.94
C LEU A 121 13.59 2.93 13.02
N LYS A 122 12.45 2.30 13.30
CA LYS A 122 12.37 1.20 14.27
C LYS A 122 13.22 0.03 13.84
N LYS A 123 13.90 -0.60 14.81
CA LYS A 123 14.48 -1.91 14.62
C LYS A 123 13.41 -2.91 14.22
N ARG A 124 13.76 -3.83 13.34
CA ARG A 124 12.91 -4.94 12.93
C ARG A 124 13.50 -6.25 13.46
N PRO A 125 13.36 -6.53 14.77
CA PRO A 125 13.87 -7.77 15.32
C PRO A 125 13.09 -8.95 14.71
N ASN A 126 13.79 -10.05 14.49
CA ASN A 126 13.15 -11.29 14.10
C ASN A 126 12.48 -11.91 15.34
N THR A 127 11.18 -11.68 15.50
CA THR A 127 10.41 -12.16 16.65
C THR A 127 9.62 -13.42 16.31
N TYR A 128 9.28 -14.20 17.31
CA TYR A 128 8.41 -15.36 17.18
C TYR A 128 7.11 -15.06 16.43
N HIS A 129 6.50 -13.90 16.69
CA HIS A 129 5.24 -13.50 16.03
C HIS A 129 5.42 -13.23 14.53
N ILE A 130 6.56 -12.69 14.10
CA ILE A 130 6.87 -12.49 12.68
C ILE A 130 7.06 -13.84 11.99
N ILE A 131 7.82 -14.74 12.60
CA ILE A 131 8.03 -16.10 12.08
C ILE A 131 6.70 -16.83 11.93
N LEU A 132 5.86 -16.81 12.96
CA LEU A 132 4.54 -17.45 12.91
C LEU A 132 3.63 -16.79 11.86
N GLY A 133 3.74 -15.47 11.66
CA GLY A 133 3.03 -14.74 10.63
C GLY A 133 3.41 -15.18 9.22
N ASN A 134 4.70 -15.20 8.94
CA ASN A 134 5.23 -15.65 7.65
C ASN A 134 4.84 -17.11 7.37
N PHE A 135 4.93 -17.97 8.40
CA PHE A 135 4.48 -19.36 8.29
C PHE A 135 2.98 -19.48 8.00
N ALA A 136 2.14 -18.66 8.63
CA ALA A 136 0.70 -18.69 8.39
C ALA A 136 0.34 -18.24 6.97
N GLY A 137 1.08 -17.28 6.39
CA GLY A 137 0.97 -16.91 4.96
C GLY A 137 1.30 -18.11 4.06
N MET A 138 2.45 -18.77 4.27
CA MET A 138 2.83 -19.96 3.51
C MET A 138 1.80 -21.09 3.64
N VAL A 139 1.19 -21.27 4.81
CA VAL A 139 0.10 -22.23 4.98
C VAL A 139 -1.12 -21.89 4.13
N LEU A 140 -1.47 -20.60 4.05
CA LEU A 140 -2.56 -20.15 3.18
C LEU A 140 -2.27 -20.49 1.72
N ASP A 141 -1.07 -20.21 1.25
CA ASP A 141 -0.62 -20.49 -0.11
C ASP A 141 -0.65 -22.00 -0.41
N ASP A 142 -0.08 -22.82 0.48
CA ASP A 142 -0.04 -24.28 0.30
C ASP A 142 -1.43 -24.89 0.35
N VAL A 143 -2.35 -24.42 1.20
CA VAL A 143 -3.73 -24.89 1.27
C VAL A 143 -4.50 -24.59 -0.02
N ILE A 144 -4.21 -23.45 -0.65
CA ILE A 144 -4.88 -23.04 -1.88
C ILE A 144 -4.27 -23.74 -3.10
N ASN A 145 -2.95 -23.79 -3.19
CA ASN A 145 -2.26 -24.32 -4.38
C ASN A 145 -2.17 -25.83 -4.40
N SER A 146 -2.14 -26.51 -3.24
CA SER A 146 -1.95 -27.95 -3.17
C SER A 146 -3.28 -28.70 -3.09
N PRO A 147 -3.54 -29.69 -3.95
CA PRO A 147 -4.67 -30.58 -3.82
C PRO A 147 -4.62 -31.43 -2.53
N HIS A 148 -3.41 -31.72 -2.07
CA HIS A 148 -3.13 -32.56 -0.90
C HIS A 148 -2.22 -31.80 0.08
N PHE A 149 -2.82 -30.86 0.82
CA PHE A 149 -2.08 -30.11 1.83
C PHE A 149 -1.54 -31.01 2.94
N SER A 150 -0.25 -30.88 3.24
CA SER A 150 0.43 -31.56 4.35
C SER A 150 1.15 -30.53 5.22
N LEU A 151 0.66 -30.34 6.45
CA LEU A 151 1.29 -29.42 7.40
C LEU A 151 2.77 -29.75 7.66
N ASN A 152 3.11 -31.06 7.73
CA ASN A 152 4.49 -31.46 7.99
C ASN A 152 5.42 -31.10 6.83
N ASP A 153 4.94 -31.15 5.60
CA ASP A 153 5.73 -30.78 4.43
C ASP A 153 5.89 -29.27 4.35
N THR A 154 4.82 -28.50 4.62
CA THR A 154 4.89 -27.03 4.77
C THR A 154 5.87 -26.62 5.87
N ILE A 155 5.87 -27.28 7.02
CA ILE A 155 6.84 -27.01 8.09
C ILE A 155 8.26 -27.29 7.61
N ARG A 156 8.52 -28.45 6.98
CA ARG A 156 9.86 -28.79 6.48
C ARG A 156 10.36 -27.80 5.43
N LYS A 157 9.50 -27.43 4.48
CA LYS A 157 9.78 -26.43 3.45
C LYS A 157 10.16 -25.11 4.09
N ASN A 158 9.32 -24.59 4.98
CA ASN A 158 9.55 -23.31 5.66
C ASN A 158 10.85 -23.28 6.48
N PHE A 159 11.15 -24.37 7.24
CA PHE A 159 12.42 -24.47 7.96
C PHE A 159 13.64 -24.49 7.04
N ARG A 160 13.54 -25.08 5.86
CA ARG A 160 14.62 -25.06 4.87
C ARG A 160 14.85 -23.65 4.31
N GLU A 161 13.79 -22.99 3.90
CA GLU A 161 13.84 -21.67 3.26
C GLU A 161 14.23 -20.57 4.24
N LYS A 162 13.76 -20.66 5.49
CA LYS A 162 13.87 -19.63 6.52
C LYS A 162 14.80 -20.02 7.67
N ALA A 163 15.73 -20.95 7.45
CA ALA A 163 16.59 -21.50 8.50
C ALA A 163 17.30 -20.43 9.34
N ILE A 164 17.81 -19.35 8.69
CA ILE A 164 18.49 -18.25 9.37
C ILE A 164 17.52 -17.44 10.24
N GLU A 165 16.29 -17.23 9.77
CA GLU A 165 15.25 -16.53 10.52
C GLU A 165 14.90 -17.29 11.81
N TYR A 166 14.74 -18.62 11.73
CA TYR A 166 14.50 -19.47 12.89
C TYR A 166 15.68 -19.48 13.87
N ALA A 167 16.89 -19.60 13.36
CA ALA A 167 18.11 -19.63 14.18
C ALA A 167 18.40 -18.30 14.88
N SER A 168 18.03 -17.18 14.27
CA SER A 168 18.25 -15.83 14.83
C SER A 168 17.16 -15.37 15.79
N CYS A 169 16.04 -16.10 15.92
CA CYS A 169 14.97 -15.78 16.84
C CYS A 169 15.23 -16.35 18.25
N GLY A 170 15.66 -15.48 19.15
CA GLY A 170 15.99 -15.90 20.54
C GLY A 170 14.81 -16.45 21.35
N GLU A 171 13.57 -16.13 20.95
CA GLU A 171 12.33 -16.59 21.62
C GLU A 171 11.75 -17.86 20.97
N PHE A 172 12.41 -18.43 19.96
CA PHE A 172 11.89 -19.56 19.23
C PHE A 172 11.90 -20.84 20.05
N SER A 173 10.73 -21.49 20.16
CA SER A 173 10.55 -22.81 20.75
C SER A 173 9.87 -23.74 19.74
N PRO A 174 10.52 -24.83 19.32
CA PRO A 174 9.93 -25.79 18.36
C PRO A 174 8.59 -26.37 18.81
N GLU A 175 8.43 -26.62 20.11
CA GLU A 175 7.18 -27.18 20.68
C GLU A 175 6.04 -26.17 20.61
N THR A 176 6.30 -24.92 21.04
CA THR A 176 5.34 -23.81 20.96
C THR A 176 4.97 -23.54 19.51
N PHE A 177 5.97 -23.49 18.64
CA PHE A 177 5.76 -23.28 17.22
C PHE A 177 4.88 -24.37 16.58
N LYS A 178 5.18 -25.64 16.84
CA LYS A 178 4.38 -26.76 16.31
C LYS A 178 2.93 -26.68 16.75
N LYS A 179 2.68 -26.34 18.02
CA LYS A 179 1.33 -26.15 18.57
C LYS A 179 0.58 -25.03 17.86
N ASP A 180 1.22 -23.85 17.76
CA ASP A 180 0.60 -22.65 17.18
C ASP A 180 0.43 -22.82 15.66
N ALA A 181 1.42 -23.37 14.97
CA ALA A 181 1.37 -23.69 13.55
C ALA A 181 0.21 -24.66 13.22
N THR A 182 0.02 -25.68 14.06
CA THR A 182 -1.10 -26.64 13.91
C THR A 182 -2.45 -25.95 14.07
N ALA A 183 -2.56 -25.04 15.04
CA ALA A 183 -3.80 -24.27 15.25
C ALA A 183 -4.07 -23.34 14.07
N GLN A 184 -3.06 -22.60 13.60
CA GLN A 184 -3.14 -21.71 12.42
C GLN A 184 -3.59 -22.50 11.18
N ALA A 185 -2.92 -23.61 10.87
CA ALA A 185 -3.23 -24.43 9.69
C ALA A 185 -4.65 -24.99 9.72
N ARG A 186 -5.11 -25.45 10.88
CA ARG A 186 -6.49 -25.94 11.04
C ARG A 186 -7.50 -24.82 10.78
N ASN A 187 -7.30 -23.65 11.35
CA ASN A 187 -8.21 -22.53 11.20
C ASN A 187 -8.23 -21.99 9.77
N ILE A 188 -7.06 -21.88 9.11
CA ILE A 188 -6.94 -21.48 7.71
C ILE A 188 -7.71 -22.48 6.81
N ARG A 189 -7.49 -23.78 6.98
CA ARG A 189 -8.21 -24.81 6.20
C ARG A 189 -9.72 -24.75 6.39
N GLN A 190 -10.17 -24.58 7.63
CA GLN A 190 -11.60 -24.44 7.92
C GLN A 190 -12.20 -23.21 7.22
N THR A 191 -11.50 -22.08 7.28
CA THR A 191 -11.97 -20.82 6.66
C THR A 191 -11.94 -20.90 5.14
N THR A 192 -10.86 -21.40 4.53
CA THR A 192 -10.76 -21.55 3.07
C THR A 192 -11.81 -22.53 2.54
N SER A 193 -12.07 -23.64 3.24
CA SER A 193 -13.14 -24.57 2.88
C SER A 193 -14.52 -23.90 2.88
N ALA A 194 -14.79 -23.04 3.86
CA ALA A 194 -16.05 -22.32 3.92
C ALA A 194 -16.16 -21.26 2.80
N LEU A 195 -15.07 -20.56 2.49
CA LEU A 195 -15.01 -19.58 1.40
C LEU A 195 -15.20 -20.27 0.04
N PHE A 196 -14.57 -21.41 -0.20
CA PHE A 196 -14.69 -22.16 -1.46
C PHE A 196 -16.04 -22.89 -1.63
N GLY A 197 -16.87 -22.92 -0.61
CA GLY A 197 -18.29 -23.25 -0.74
C GLY A 197 -19.13 -22.14 -1.39
N ILE A 198 -18.58 -20.91 -1.47
CA ILE A 198 -19.25 -19.73 -2.02
C ILE A 198 -18.53 -19.22 -3.27
N TYR A 199 -17.19 -19.19 -3.25
CA TYR A 199 -16.35 -18.66 -4.32
C TYR A 199 -15.63 -19.78 -5.06
N ASP A 200 -15.45 -19.57 -6.36
CA ASP A 200 -14.72 -20.52 -7.21
C ASP A 200 -13.21 -20.50 -6.87
N ARG A 201 -12.71 -21.63 -6.35
CA ARG A 201 -11.30 -21.78 -6.01
C ARG A 201 -10.36 -21.56 -7.20
N SER A 202 -10.79 -21.92 -8.41
CA SER A 202 -9.97 -21.78 -9.62
C SER A 202 -9.71 -20.31 -10.00
N LYS A 203 -10.50 -19.40 -9.46
CA LYS A 203 -10.36 -17.95 -9.65
C LYS A 203 -9.50 -17.25 -8.57
N VAL A 204 -9.01 -17.99 -7.59
CA VAL A 204 -8.25 -17.42 -6.49
C VAL A 204 -6.85 -17.03 -6.97
N LEU A 205 -6.48 -15.81 -6.67
CA LEU A 205 -5.15 -15.24 -6.86
C LEU A 205 -4.53 -14.99 -5.49
N LEU A 206 -3.28 -15.40 -5.35
CA LEU A 206 -2.48 -15.19 -4.14
C LEU A 206 -1.50 -14.05 -4.36
N GLU A 207 -1.37 -13.21 -3.35
CA GLU A 207 -0.44 -12.09 -3.32
C GLU A 207 -0.51 -11.14 -4.53
N PRO A 208 -1.71 -10.87 -5.13
CA PRO A 208 -1.81 -9.89 -6.21
C PRO A 208 -1.40 -8.50 -5.73
N SER A 209 -0.60 -7.83 -6.55
CA SER A 209 -0.09 -6.49 -6.28
C SER A 209 -0.84 -5.44 -7.10
N PHE A 210 -0.91 -4.23 -6.56
CA PHE A 210 -1.60 -3.11 -7.18
C PHE A 210 -0.78 -1.83 -7.08
N VAL A 211 -0.88 -1.04 -8.13
CA VAL A 211 -0.46 0.36 -8.19
C VAL A 211 -1.69 1.20 -8.46
N CYS A 212 -2.03 2.10 -7.55
CA CYS A 212 -3.17 3.01 -7.69
C CYS A 212 -2.69 4.46 -7.58
N GLU A 213 -2.32 5.02 -8.69
CA GLU A 213 -1.90 6.41 -8.79
C GLU A 213 -3.06 7.36 -8.47
N MET A 214 -4.31 6.99 -8.77
CA MET A 214 -5.47 7.82 -8.44
C MET A 214 -5.52 8.15 -6.94
N LEU A 215 -5.27 7.14 -6.08
CA LEU A 215 -5.21 7.31 -4.62
C LEU A 215 -3.80 7.55 -4.09
N GLY A 216 -2.77 7.44 -4.93
CA GLY A 216 -1.38 7.57 -4.52
C GLY A 216 -0.93 6.48 -3.56
N VAL A 217 -1.40 5.26 -3.75
CA VAL A 217 -1.07 4.09 -2.91
C VAL A 217 -0.67 2.89 -3.75
N GLN A 218 0.05 1.97 -3.12
CA GLN A 218 0.39 0.66 -3.68
C GLN A 218 0.32 -0.40 -2.59
N GLY A 219 0.16 -1.65 -2.98
CA GLY A 219 0.17 -2.73 -2.01
C GLY A 219 -0.03 -4.09 -2.65
N ARG A 220 0.04 -5.11 -1.80
CA ARG A 220 -0.14 -6.51 -2.14
C ARG A 220 -1.12 -7.10 -1.13
N VAL A 221 -2.22 -7.65 -1.61
CA VAL A 221 -3.24 -8.31 -0.78
C VAL A 221 -2.93 -9.81 -0.69
N ASP A 222 -3.29 -10.44 0.42
CA ASP A 222 -2.93 -11.86 0.62
C ASP A 222 -3.72 -12.78 -0.32
N MET A 223 -5.03 -12.53 -0.51
CA MET A 223 -5.85 -13.38 -1.37
C MET A 223 -7.00 -12.57 -1.99
N MET A 224 -7.28 -12.83 -3.27
CA MET A 224 -8.40 -12.23 -3.99
C MET A 224 -8.90 -13.19 -5.07
N THR A 225 -10.15 -13.04 -5.52
CA THR A 225 -10.61 -13.72 -6.75
C THR A 225 -10.32 -12.87 -8.00
N SER A 226 -10.05 -13.53 -9.14
CA SER A 226 -9.76 -12.85 -10.41
C SER A 226 -10.94 -12.02 -10.92
N ASP A 227 -12.19 -12.40 -10.54
CA ASP A 227 -13.39 -11.59 -10.79
C ASP A 227 -13.58 -10.46 -9.76
N ARG A 228 -12.68 -10.32 -8.81
CA ARG A 228 -12.59 -9.25 -7.81
C ARG A 228 -13.79 -9.17 -6.83
N ARG A 229 -14.57 -10.26 -6.71
CA ARG A 229 -15.72 -10.32 -5.79
C ARG A 229 -15.36 -10.60 -4.35
N MET A 230 -14.18 -11.17 -4.11
CA MET A 230 -13.67 -11.51 -2.79
C MET A 230 -12.27 -10.94 -2.62
N LEU A 231 -12.03 -10.27 -1.50
CA LEU A 231 -10.72 -9.83 -1.05
C LEU A 231 -10.53 -10.23 0.40
N VAL A 232 -9.43 -10.90 0.72
CA VAL A 232 -9.11 -11.36 2.07
C VAL A 232 -7.69 -10.91 2.44
N GLU A 233 -7.57 -10.29 3.59
CA GLU A 233 -6.29 -9.97 4.23
C GLU A 233 -6.13 -10.86 5.47
N GLN A 234 -5.01 -11.57 5.56
CA GLN A 234 -4.72 -12.50 6.64
C GLN A 234 -3.93 -11.84 7.77
N LYS A 235 -4.30 -12.16 8.99
CA LYS A 235 -3.58 -11.76 10.21
C LYS A 235 -3.42 -12.95 11.15
N SER A 236 -2.18 -13.30 11.48
CA SER A 236 -1.85 -14.43 12.38
C SER A 236 -1.87 -14.03 13.86
N GLY A 237 -1.89 -12.73 14.14
CA GLY A 237 -1.75 -12.16 15.47
C GLY A 237 -3.03 -12.16 16.30
N ARG A 238 -2.90 -11.63 17.53
CA ARG A 238 -4.01 -11.43 18.45
C ARG A 238 -4.93 -10.32 17.99
N ASN A 239 -6.23 -10.52 18.26
CA ASN A 239 -7.25 -9.49 18.18
C ASN A 239 -7.98 -9.40 19.52
N ARG A 240 -7.72 -8.33 20.28
CA ARG A 240 -8.32 -8.11 21.59
C ARG A 240 -9.85 -8.06 21.56
N TYR A 241 -10.44 -7.58 20.49
CA TYR A 241 -11.91 -7.48 20.38
C TYR A 241 -12.55 -8.85 20.22
N ILE A 242 -11.92 -9.78 19.49
CA ILE A 242 -12.37 -11.17 19.40
C ILE A 242 -12.27 -11.83 20.78
N GLU A 243 -11.17 -11.62 21.50
CA GLU A 243 -10.95 -12.18 22.84
C GLU A 243 -11.97 -11.63 23.84
N LEU A 244 -12.26 -10.33 23.83
CA LEU A 244 -13.30 -9.70 24.64
C LEU A 244 -14.71 -10.16 24.25
N GLY A 245 -15.00 -10.29 22.96
CA GLY A 245 -16.28 -10.77 22.46
C GLY A 245 -16.61 -12.19 22.92
N ARG A 246 -15.61 -13.07 22.97
CA ARG A 246 -15.77 -14.43 23.53
C ARG A 246 -16.13 -14.44 25.01
N GLN A 247 -15.59 -13.48 25.77
CA GLN A 247 -15.90 -13.34 27.21
C GLN A 247 -17.30 -12.76 27.45
N ASN A 248 -17.75 -11.84 26.59
CA ASN A 248 -18.95 -11.04 26.81
C ASN A 248 -20.14 -11.45 25.90
N GLY A 249 -19.97 -12.48 25.05
CA GLY A 249 -21.01 -12.92 24.09
C GLY A 249 -21.30 -11.95 22.95
N SER A 250 -20.48 -10.90 22.76
CA SER A 250 -20.58 -9.94 21.66
C SER A 250 -19.68 -10.34 20.49
N GLY A 251 -20.11 -10.11 19.25
CA GLY A 251 -19.31 -10.35 18.05
C GLY A 251 -18.00 -9.56 18.06
N GLY A 252 -16.94 -10.17 17.55
CA GLY A 252 -15.62 -9.55 17.49
C GLY A 252 -15.57 -8.35 16.53
N LYS A 253 -14.82 -7.32 16.91
CA LYS A 253 -14.43 -6.20 16.05
C LYS A 253 -13.02 -6.41 15.55
N TYR A 254 -12.66 -5.68 14.50
CA TYR A 254 -11.30 -5.65 13.96
C TYR A 254 -10.44 -4.61 14.68
N LEU A 255 -9.11 -4.73 14.54
CA LEU A 255 -8.20 -3.65 14.88
C LEU A 255 -8.25 -2.58 13.77
N GLU A 256 -8.22 -1.30 14.14
CA GLU A 256 -8.35 -0.17 13.22
C GLU A 256 -7.34 -0.25 12.07
N LYS A 257 -6.06 -0.47 12.37
CA LYS A 257 -5.01 -0.62 11.36
C LYS A 257 -5.27 -1.74 10.33
N HIS A 258 -5.88 -2.84 10.74
CA HIS A 258 -6.21 -3.93 9.82
C HIS A 258 -7.42 -3.58 8.94
N TYR A 259 -8.37 -2.85 9.51
CA TYR A 259 -9.52 -2.36 8.77
C TYR A 259 -9.13 -1.28 7.74
N VAL A 260 -8.31 -0.31 8.14
CA VAL A 260 -7.79 0.72 7.23
C VAL A 260 -7.02 0.10 6.07
N GLN A 261 -6.26 -0.95 6.31
CA GLN A 261 -5.57 -1.69 5.25
C GLN A 261 -6.55 -2.25 4.21
N LEU A 262 -7.61 -2.92 4.67
CA LEU A 262 -8.67 -3.43 3.80
C LEU A 262 -9.41 -2.33 3.06
N LEU A 263 -9.71 -1.24 3.75
CA LEU A 263 -10.43 -0.10 3.20
C LEU A 263 -9.65 0.55 2.04
N LEU A 264 -8.32 0.65 2.19
CA LEU A 264 -7.46 1.14 1.12
C LEU A 264 -7.40 0.18 -0.07
N TYR A 265 -7.38 -1.14 0.13
CA TYR A 265 -7.50 -2.11 -0.96
C TYR A 265 -8.87 -2.04 -1.65
N TYR A 266 -9.94 -1.86 -0.89
CA TYR A 266 -11.26 -1.58 -1.47
C TYR A 266 -11.22 -0.32 -2.35
N GLY A 267 -10.59 0.76 -1.87
CA GLY A 267 -10.39 1.98 -2.64
C GLY A 267 -9.62 1.75 -3.94
N VAL A 268 -8.58 0.90 -3.92
CA VAL A 268 -7.85 0.49 -5.12
C VAL A 268 -8.78 -0.21 -6.12
N LEU A 269 -9.58 -1.16 -5.66
CA LEU A 269 -10.52 -1.88 -6.53
C LEU A 269 -11.58 -0.95 -7.12
N LYS A 270 -12.09 -0.01 -6.31
CA LYS A 270 -13.04 1.01 -6.75
C LYS A 270 -12.45 1.89 -7.88
N TYR A 271 -11.27 2.46 -7.67
CA TYR A 271 -10.72 3.46 -8.60
C TYR A 271 -9.96 2.85 -9.78
N ASN A 272 -9.21 1.76 -9.59
CA ASN A 272 -8.51 1.12 -10.69
C ASN A 272 -9.45 0.33 -11.63
N PHE A 273 -10.49 -0.29 -11.08
CA PHE A 273 -11.35 -1.21 -11.82
C PHE A 273 -12.81 -0.77 -11.92
N GLY A 274 -13.16 0.38 -11.37
CA GLY A 274 -14.52 0.93 -11.43
C GLY A 274 -15.56 0.09 -10.69
N LEU A 275 -15.17 -0.67 -9.67
CA LEU A 275 -16.07 -1.55 -8.92
C LEU A 275 -16.87 -0.78 -7.89
N ASP A 276 -18.17 -1.08 -7.79
CA ASP A 276 -19.00 -0.55 -6.72
C ASP A 276 -18.91 -1.42 -5.46
N GLY A 277 -19.09 -0.81 -4.32
CA GLY A 277 -18.97 -1.47 -3.02
C GLY A 277 -19.95 -2.61 -2.76
N GLN A 278 -21.01 -2.73 -3.54
CA GLN A 278 -21.95 -3.84 -3.43
C GLN A 278 -21.45 -5.13 -4.09
N ASP A 279 -20.43 -5.03 -4.96
CA ASP A 279 -19.94 -6.15 -5.75
C ASP A 279 -18.75 -6.86 -5.11
N ILE A 280 -18.18 -6.29 -4.05
CA ILE A 280 -16.94 -6.78 -3.42
C ILE A 280 -17.20 -7.12 -1.96
N GLU A 281 -16.90 -8.36 -1.57
CA GLU A 281 -16.78 -8.72 -0.16
C GLU A 281 -15.32 -8.58 0.30
N VAL A 282 -15.09 -7.70 1.28
CA VAL A 282 -13.77 -7.50 1.91
C VAL A 282 -13.74 -8.11 3.31
N MET A 283 -12.74 -8.94 3.57
CA MET A 283 -12.70 -9.79 4.76
C MET A 283 -11.32 -9.77 5.43
N LEU A 284 -11.33 -9.84 6.77
CA LEU A 284 -10.15 -10.10 7.60
C LEU A 284 -10.16 -11.55 8.06
N LEU A 285 -9.11 -12.30 7.75
CA LEU A 285 -8.88 -13.63 8.27
C LEU A 285 -7.89 -13.56 9.44
N TYR A 286 -8.38 -13.63 10.66
CA TYR A 286 -7.55 -13.81 11.85
C TYR A 286 -7.30 -15.30 12.08
N SER A 287 -6.27 -15.84 11.47
CA SER A 287 -5.98 -17.27 11.45
C SER A 287 -5.67 -17.90 12.81
N LYS A 288 -5.42 -17.07 13.83
CA LYS A 288 -5.32 -17.51 15.24
C LYS A 288 -6.65 -18.06 15.78
N TYR A 289 -7.78 -17.64 15.26
CA TYR A 289 -9.10 -17.98 15.77
C TYR A 289 -9.84 -18.88 14.81
N PRO A 290 -10.65 -19.87 15.33
CA PRO A 290 -11.48 -20.71 14.47
C PRO A 290 -12.67 -19.92 13.90
N MET A 291 -13.32 -20.52 12.90
CA MET A 291 -14.62 -20.02 12.43
C MET A 291 -15.71 -20.13 13.53
N PRO A 292 -16.69 -19.22 13.56
CA PRO A 292 -16.84 -18.06 12.65
C PRO A 292 -16.02 -16.82 13.06
N GLU A 293 -15.48 -16.76 14.27
CA GLU A 293 -14.89 -15.55 14.84
C GLU A 293 -13.61 -15.11 14.13
N GLY A 294 -12.88 -16.06 13.52
CA GLY A 294 -11.65 -15.80 12.80
C GLY A 294 -11.85 -15.12 11.44
N LEU A 295 -13.05 -15.19 10.85
CA LEU A 295 -13.35 -14.52 9.58
C LEU A 295 -14.33 -13.38 9.79
N ILE A 296 -13.83 -12.16 9.66
CA ILE A 296 -14.63 -10.95 9.84
C ILE A 296 -14.92 -10.32 8.48
N ARG A 297 -16.20 -10.30 8.10
CA ARG A 297 -16.67 -9.53 6.95
C ARG A 297 -16.79 -8.07 7.37
N THR A 298 -16.14 -7.18 6.64
CA THR A 298 -16.16 -5.75 6.93
C THR A 298 -17.12 -5.03 6.00
N ARG A 299 -17.60 -3.88 6.47
CA ARG A 299 -18.26 -2.90 5.60
C ARG A 299 -17.23 -1.87 5.18
N HIS A 300 -17.39 -1.33 4.00
CA HIS A 300 -16.56 -0.23 3.50
C HIS A 300 -17.43 1.03 3.51
N LEU A 301 -16.93 2.05 4.18
CA LEU A 301 -17.57 3.34 4.30
C LEU A 301 -16.74 4.40 3.59
N GLU A 302 -17.34 5.12 2.67
CA GLU A 302 -16.68 6.17 1.89
C GLU A 302 -16.09 7.27 2.78
N ALA A 303 -16.74 7.60 3.88
CA ALA A 303 -16.21 8.59 4.82
C ALA A 303 -14.92 8.14 5.46
N GLU A 304 -14.81 6.87 5.84
CA GLU A 304 -13.60 6.29 6.47
C GLU A 304 -12.48 6.12 5.42
N LEU A 305 -12.80 5.82 4.16
CA LEU A 305 -11.83 5.83 3.07
C LEU A 305 -11.25 7.24 2.90
N ARG A 306 -12.09 8.27 2.93
CA ARG A 306 -11.66 9.68 2.86
C ARG A 306 -10.73 10.05 4.02
N GLU A 307 -11.00 9.60 5.22
CA GLU A 307 -10.12 9.81 6.39
C GLU A 307 -8.76 9.13 6.20
N ALA A 308 -8.76 7.89 5.68
CA ALA A 308 -7.51 7.19 5.38
C ALA A 308 -6.68 7.90 4.29
N ILE A 309 -7.34 8.44 3.25
CA ILE A 309 -6.68 9.23 2.20
C ILE A 309 -6.24 10.60 2.72
N ALA A 310 -7.02 11.24 3.59
CA ALA A 310 -6.60 12.47 4.26
C ALA A 310 -5.33 12.25 5.09
N PHE A 311 -5.26 11.15 5.82
CA PHE A 311 -4.04 10.78 6.54
C PHE A 311 -2.87 10.49 5.60
N ARG A 312 -3.09 9.77 4.48
CA ARG A 312 -2.09 9.57 3.43
C ARG A 312 -1.55 10.91 2.92
N ASN A 313 -2.41 11.90 2.69
CA ASN A 313 -2.01 13.23 2.23
C ASN A 313 -1.13 13.96 3.25
N LEU A 314 -1.46 13.85 4.55
CA LEU A 314 -0.63 14.42 5.62
C LEU A 314 0.75 13.74 5.69
N VAL A 315 0.81 12.41 5.52
CA VAL A 315 2.08 11.66 5.45
C VAL A 315 2.94 12.17 4.29
N VAL A 316 2.35 12.29 3.09
CA VAL A 316 3.10 12.76 1.92
C VAL A 316 3.55 14.21 2.05
N ALA A 317 2.69 15.06 2.58
CA ALA A 317 3.08 16.46 2.86
C ALA A 317 4.25 16.53 3.86
N GLN A 318 4.25 15.68 4.88
CA GLN A 318 5.35 15.58 5.85
C GLN A 318 6.65 15.05 5.19
N GLU A 319 6.56 14.03 4.31
CA GLU A 319 7.71 13.51 3.56
C GLU A 319 8.30 14.60 2.65
N HIS A 320 7.47 15.34 1.93
CA HIS A 320 7.90 16.47 1.09
C HIS A 320 8.52 17.61 1.92
N ALA A 321 7.95 17.94 3.08
CA ALA A 321 8.53 18.94 3.97
C ALA A 321 9.93 18.53 4.45
N MET A 322 10.14 17.26 4.79
CA MET A 322 11.46 16.76 5.20
C MET A 322 12.49 16.75 4.06
N THR A 323 12.05 16.70 2.81
CA THR A 323 12.96 16.81 1.66
C THR A 323 13.28 18.27 1.30
N SER A 324 12.33 19.20 1.44
CA SER A 324 12.52 20.63 1.15
C SER A 324 13.23 21.37 2.29
N ASP A 325 12.73 21.21 3.51
CA ASP A 325 13.16 21.95 4.69
C ASP A 325 14.22 21.18 5.50
N GLY A 326 14.50 19.94 5.09
CA GLY A 326 15.42 19.02 5.74
C GLY A 326 14.80 18.24 6.91
N PHE A 327 15.40 17.09 7.23
CA PHE A 327 14.96 16.21 8.32
C PHE A 327 15.05 16.91 9.69
N ALA A 328 15.90 17.95 9.81
CA ALA A 328 15.99 18.77 11.01
C ALA A 328 14.64 19.40 11.41
N SER A 329 13.77 19.69 10.44
CA SER A 329 12.42 20.24 10.70
C SER A 329 11.47 19.25 11.40
N ALA A 330 11.77 17.96 11.34
CA ALA A 330 10.94 16.90 11.88
C ALA A 330 11.51 16.26 13.16
N ILE A 331 12.83 16.19 13.32
CA ILE A 331 13.49 15.43 14.40
C ILE A 331 13.06 15.90 15.80
N ASP A 332 12.85 17.21 16.01
CA ASP A 332 12.43 17.76 17.31
C ASP A 332 10.96 17.44 17.64
N ARG A 333 10.17 17.10 16.64
CA ARG A 333 8.77 16.70 16.78
C ARG A 333 8.60 15.18 16.93
N LEU A 334 9.68 14.41 16.78
CA LEU A 334 9.67 12.97 17.01
C LEU A 334 9.76 12.68 18.51
N THR A 335 8.71 13.02 19.25
CA THR A 335 8.60 12.78 20.69
C THR A 335 7.35 11.96 21.02
N PRO A 336 7.34 11.19 22.12
CA PRO A 336 6.16 10.44 22.52
C PRO A 336 4.91 11.32 22.68
N GLU A 337 5.08 12.56 23.18
CA GLU A 337 3.99 13.51 23.41
C GLU A 337 3.35 13.95 22.09
N THR A 338 4.17 14.26 21.07
CA THR A 338 3.68 14.62 19.73
C THR A 338 2.96 13.45 19.05
N LEU A 339 3.47 12.24 19.24
CA LEU A 339 2.95 11.04 18.59
C LEU A 339 1.69 10.49 19.26
N ASN A 340 1.48 10.78 20.54
CA ASN A 340 0.31 10.37 21.32
C ASN A 340 -0.85 11.35 21.11
N VAL A 341 -1.41 11.36 19.90
CA VAL A 341 -2.47 12.30 19.49
C VAL A 341 -3.73 12.17 20.35
N ASN A 342 -4.06 10.94 20.78
CA ASN A 342 -5.24 10.66 21.60
C ASN A 342 -5.03 10.97 23.09
N GLY A 343 -3.85 11.45 23.51
CA GLY A 343 -3.55 11.76 24.90
C GLY A 343 -3.68 10.56 25.84
N MET A 344 -3.36 9.36 25.35
CA MET A 344 -3.43 8.13 26.16
C MET A 344 -2.52 8.24 27.37
N SER A 345 -2.98 7.71 28.48
CA SER A 345 -2.24 7.66 29.75
C SER A 345 -2.62 6.42 30.55
N GLY A 346 -1.89 6.15 31.63
CA GLY A 346 -2.14 5.06 32.55
C GLY A 346 -1.39 3.79 32.23
N PHE A 347 -1.58 2.76 33.03
CA PHE A 347 -0.75 1.55 33.09
C PHE A 347 -0.49 0.89 31.73
N PHE A 348 -1.50 0.80 30.87
CA PHE A 348 -1.34 0.15 29.55
C PHE A 348 -0.43 0.97 28.64
N TYR A 349 -0.65 2.28 28.56
CA TYR A 349 0.19 3.18 27.77
C TYR A 349 1.62 3.19 28.32
N ASP A 350 1.79 3.43 29.61
CA ASP A 350 3.10 3.60 30.24
C ASP A 350 3.95 2.31 30.17
N LYS A 351 3.31 1.14 30.27
CA LYS A 351 4.02 -0.14 30.29
C LYS A 351 4.28 -0.73 28.90
N TYR A 352 3.38 -0.52 27.94
CA TYR A 352 3.44 -1.25 26.67
C TYR A 352 3.63 -0.36 25.44
N LEU A 353 3.06 0.84 25.41
CA LEU A 353 3.09 1.70 24.23
C LEU A 353 4.21 2.74 24.29
N LEU A 354 4.34 3.44 25.39
CA LEU A 354 5.37 4.45 25.59
C LEU A 354 6.81 3.91 25.38
N PRO A 355 7.19 2.73 25.92
CA PRO A 355 8.54 2.19 25.68
C PRO A 355 8.83 1.93 24.20
N GLN A 356 7.84 1.53 23.39
CA GLN A 356 8.01 1.33 21.95
C GLN A 356 8.25 2.65 21.20
N LEU A 357 7.67 3.75 21.64
CA LEU A 357 7.96 5.08 21.11
C LEU A 357 9.34 5.55 21.55
N GLN A 358 9.68 5.36 22.84
CA GLN A 358 10.96 5.76 23.41
C GLN A 358 12.15 5.01 22.83
N GLU A 359 11.99 3.80 22.35
CA GLU A 359 13.06 3.03 21.70
C GLU A 359 13.73 3.81 20.55
N VAL A 360 12.97 4.60 19.81
CA VAL A 360 13.49 5.43 18.72
C VAL A 360 13.68 6.89 19.14
N THR A 361 12.72 7.44 19.85
CA THR A 361 12.72 8.89 20.16
C THR A 361 13.78 9.26 21.18
N SER A 362 14.05 8.42 22.20
CA SER A 362 15.06 8.73 23.22
C SER A 362 16.49 8.79 22.65
N PRO A 363 16.95 7.83 21.83
CA PRO A 363 18.25 7.96 21.16
C PRO A 363 18.36 9.21 20.29
N LEU A 364 17.30 9.56 19.54
CA LEU A 364 17.30 10.75 18.69
C LEU A 364 17.41 12.04 19.50
N ALA A 365 16.72 12.11 20.64
CA ALA A 365 16.74 13.27 21.52
C ALA A 365 18.08 13.46 22.24
N SER A 366 18.84 12.37 22.45
CA SER A 366 20.13 12.38 23.17
C SER A 366 21.36 12.55 22.28
N LEU A 367 21.19 12.73 20.97
CA LEU A 367 22.31 12.88 20.04
C LEU A 367 23.16 14.12 20.34
N PRO A 368 24.50 14.01 20.41
CA PRO A 368 25.40 15.14 20.42
C PRO A 368 25.19 16.04 19.18
N PRO A 369 25.48 17.35 19.26
CA PRO A 369 25.19 18.28 18.17
C PRO A 369 25.77 17.89 16.81
N LEU A 370 27.00 17.37 16.80
CA LEU A 370 27.66 16.94 15.54
C LEU A 370 26.98 15.71 14.93
N GLU A 371 26.69 14.69 15.75
CA GLU A 371 26.02 13.47 15.31
C GLU A 371 24.59 13.77 14.83
N ARG A 372 23.90 14.63 15.54
CA ARG A 372 22.58 15.12 15.13
C ARG A 372 22.63 15.84 13.78
N ALA A 373 23.57 16.76 13.57
CA ALA A 373 23.72 17.47 12.31
C ALA A 373 24.03 16.48 11.16
N TYR A 374 24.90 15.52 11.40
CA TYR A 374 25.23 14.48 10.44
C TYR A 374 24.01 13.62 10.09
N LEU A 375 23.29 13.11 11.11
CA LEU A 375 22.09 12.31 10.91
C LEU A 375 21.04 13.09 10.10
N CYS A 376 20.73 14.34 10.47
CA CYS A 376 19.76 15.15 9.76
C CYS A 376 20.13 15.36 8.29
N ARG A 377 21.43 15.58 8.00
CA ARG A 377 21.91 15.75 6.63
C ARG A 377 21.79 14.46 5.81
N MET A 378 22.19 13.33 6.38
CA MET A 378 22.11 12.03 5.71
C MET A 378 20.66 11.60 5.50
N MET A 379 19.79 11.78 6.50
CA MET A 379 18.37 11.50 6.36
C MET A 379 17.72 12.36 5.28
N THR A 380 18.04 13.65 5.23
CA THR A 380 17.55 14.55 4.16
C THR A 380 17.96 14.04 2.79
N PHE A 381 19.24 13.59 2.64
CA PHE A 381 19.73 13.01 1.40
C PHE A 381 18.95 11.76 1.02
N VAL A 382 18.82 10.80 1.92
CA VAL A 382 18.07 9.54 1.67
C VAL A 382 16.61 9.81 1.29
N LEU A 383 15.94 10.74 1.97
CA LEU A 383 14.55 11.10 1.67
C LEU A 383 14.42 11.74 0.29
N LYS A 384 15.37 12.58 -0.12
CA LYS A 384 15.41 13.15 -1.48
C LYS A 384 15.59 12.08 -2.55
N GLU A 385 16.54 11.16 -2.36
CA GLU A 385 16.75 10.04 -3.28
C GLU A 385 15.49 9.16 -3.38
N GLN A 386 14.85 8.84 -2.27
CA GLN A 386 13.60 8.09 -2.26
C GLN A 386 12.46 8.84 -2.98
N GLN A 387 12.36 10.14 -2.79
CA GLN A 387 11.37 10.96 -3.51
C GLN A 387 11.64 10.95 -5.02
N LEU A 388 12.90 11.14 -5.42
CA LEU A 388 13.29 11.11 -6.84
C LEU A 388 13.05 9.75 -7.48
N ALA A 389 13.38 8.67 -6.78
CA ALA A 389 13.11 7.32 -7.25
C ALA A 389 11.60 7.06 -7.46
N LYS A 390 10.74 7.64 -6.63
CA LYS A 390 9.28 7.50 -6.76
C LYS A 390 8.69 8.39 -7.85
N THR A 391 9.05 9.68 -7.86
CA THR A 391 8.35 10.70 -8.64
C THR A 391 9.12 11.25 -9.82
N GLY A 392 10.39 10.85 -9.99
CA GLY A 392 11.31 11.37 -11.00
C GLY A 392 11.82 12.77 -10.71
N CYS A 393 12.76 13.23 -11.52
CA CYS A 393 13.25 14.60 -11.47
C CYS A 393 12.72 15.42 -12.67
N LEU A 394 12.66 16.74 -12.51
CA LEU A 394 12.22 17.66 -13.57
C LEU A 394 13.12 17.63 -14.81
N ALA A 395 14.37 17.18 -14.67
CA ALA A 395 15.34 17.16 -15.75
C ALA A 395 15.26 15.95 -16.70
N GLY A 396 14.31 15.00 -16.46
CA GLY A 396 14.10 13.86 -17.33
C GLY A 396 15.21 12.81 -17.35
N ALA A 397 16.17 12.89 -16.45
CA ALA A 397 17.25 11.91 -16.33
C ALA A 397 16.87 10.83 -15.30
N GLY A 398 16.58 9.62 -15.77
CA GLY A 398 16.35 8.44 -14.96
C GLY A 398 14.90 7.95 -14.99
N CYS A 399 14.74 6.64 -14.82
CA CYS A 399 13.43 6.00 -14.67
C CYS A 399 12.97 6.11 -13.22
N SER A 400 11.77 6.61 -13.02
CA SER A 400 11.09 6.63 -11.72
C SER A 400 9.94 5.64 -11.69
N VAL A 401 9.46 5.30 -10.49
CA VAL A 401 8.26 4.47 -10.35
C VAL A 401 7.06 5.13 -11.06
N ALA A 402 6.96 6.45 -11.01
CA ALA A 402 5.89 7.19 -11.68
C ALA A 402 5.89 7.07 -13.21
N ASP A 403 7.01 6.72 -13.81
CA ASP A 403 7.10 6.53 -15.26
C ASP A 403 6.33 5.29 -15.72
N MET A 404 6.00 4.35 -14.82
CA MET A 404 5.12 3.22 -15.14
C MET A 404 3.73 3.64 -15.65
N TRP A 405 3.22 4.81 -15.27
CA TRP A 405 1.93 5.32 -15.73
C TRP A 405 2.00 6.67 -16.44
N ARG A 406 3.14 7.36 -16.39
CA ARG A 406 3.34 8.65 -17.07
C ARG A 406 3.81 8.49 -18.51
N MET A 407 4.66 7.48 -18.75
CA MET A 407 5.19 7.19 -20.08
C MET A 407 4.18 6.38 -20.89
N SER A 408 4.08 6.67 -22.17
CA SER A 408 3.36 5.83 -23.12
C SER A 408 4.05 4.47 -23.27
N VAL A 409 3.37 3.51 -23.90
CA VAL A 409 3.96 2.19 -24.19
C VAL A 409 5.17 2.35 -25.10
N GLU A 410 5.05 3.21 -26.11
CA GLU A 410 6.10 3.50 -27.09
C GLU A 410 7.34 4.08 -26.39
N GLU A 411 7.17 5.10 -25.52
CA GLU A 411 8.28 5.67 -24.73
C GLU A 411 8.97 4.66 -23.81
N LYS A 412 8.22 3.70 -23.25
CA LYS A 412 8.78 2.63 -22.40
C LYS A 412 9.57 1.62 -23.22
N LEU A 413 9.10 1.28 -24.41
CA LEU A 413 9.82 0.41 -25.35
C LEU A 413 11.12 1.07 -25.81
N ASP A 414 11.08 2.33 -26.19
CA ASP A 414 12.27 3.11 -26.58
C ASP A 414 13.29 3.20 -25.44
N ALA A 415 12.80 3.30 -24.19
CA ALA A 415 13.64 3.31 -22.99
C ALA A 415 14.14 1.91 -22.58
N GLY A 416 13.69 0.84 -23.23
CA GLY A 416 13.99 -0.54 -22.86
C GLY A 416 13.47 -0.96 -21.48
N SER A 417 12.47 -0.26 -20.96
CA SER A 417 11.93 -0.47 -19.60
C SER A 417 10.65 -1.31 -19.56
N MET A 418 10.23 -1.82 -20.70
CA MET A 418 9.04 -2.65 -20.84
C MET A 418 9.20 -3.67 -21.97
N TYR A 419 8.67 -4.87 -21.75
CA TYR A 419 8.35 -5.83 -22.80
C TYR A 419 6.85 -5.90 -22.99
N VAL A 420 6.38 -6.10 -24.21
CA VAL A 420 4.99 -6.34 -24.56
C VAL A 420 4.85 -7.60 -25.42
N GLY A 421 3.69 -8.23 -25.40
CA GLY A 421 3.44 -9.41 -26.23
C GLY A 421 4.22 -10.65 -25.81
N LEU A 422 4.63 -10.74 -24.55
CA LEU A 422 5.30 -11.94 -24.03
C LEU A 422 4.32 -13.11 -23.97
N GLU A 423 4.75 -14.28 -24.42
CA GLU A 423 3.98 -15.51 -24.34
C GLU A 423 4.53 -16.46 -23.29
N LEU A 424 3.65 -17.16 -22.58
CA LEU A 424 4.06 -18.15 -21.59
C LEU A 424 4.61 -19.40 -22.27
N ALA A 425 5.94 -19.57 -22.25
CA ALA A 425 6.62 -20.73 -22.79
C ALA A 425 6.61 -21.91 -21.80
N GLY A 426 6.66 -21.66 -20.52
CA GLY A 426 6.69 -22.73 -19.53
C GLY A 426 6.59 -22.25 -18.09
N LEU A 427 6.24 -23.21 -17.24
CA LEU A 427 6.25 -23.12 -15.78
C LEU A 427 7.29 -24.09 -15.25
N ALA A 428 8.18 -23.63 -14.39
CA ALA A 428 9.16 -24.49 -13.74
C ALA A 428 8.99 -24.50 -12.22
N ILE A 429 9.32 -25.65 -11.64
CA ILE A 429 9.42 -25.77 -10.20
C ILE A 429 10.72 -25.13 -9.76
N ASN A 430 10.64 -24.15 -8.88
CA ASN A 430 11.81 -23.66 -8.19
C ASN A 430 12.31 -24.72 -7.21
N GLU A 431 13.50 -25.24 -7.40
CA GLU A 431 14.08 -26.30 -6.56
C GLU A 431 14.22 -25.88 -5.09
N ALA A 432 14.42 -24.60 -4.84
CA ALA A 432 14.56 -24.06 -3.48
C ALA A 432 13.21 -24.08 -2.74
N THR A 433 12.13 -23.67 -3.41
CA THR A 433 10.79 -23.55 -2.82
C THR A 433 9.93 -24.79 -3.03
N GLY A 434 10.20 -25.57 -4.07
CA GLY A 434 9.36 -26.69 -4.50
C GLY A 434 8.01 -26.26 -5.06
N SER A 435 7.87 -24.99 -5.44
CA SER A 435 6.65 -24.37 -5.97
C SER A 435 6.81 -24.02 -7.45
N TYR A 436 5.71 -23.94 -8.19
CA TYR A 436 5.67 -23.41 -9.55
C TYR A 436 5.69 -21.88 -9.50
N ASP A 437 6.82 -21.28 -9.15
CA ASP A 437 7.02 -19.85 -9.02
C ASP A 437 8.08 -19.28 -10.00
N MET A 438 8.48 -20.10 -10.98
CA MET A 438 9.35 -19.69 -12.08
C MET A 438 8.59 -19.72 -13.40
N LEU A 439 8.55 -18.56 -14.06
CA LEU A 439 7.95 -18.41 -15.40
C LEU A 439 9.06 -18.34 -16.45
N THR A 440 8.88 -19.05 -17.55
CA THR A 440 9.64 -18.84 -18.77
C THR A 440 8.71 -18.16 -19.77
N LEU A 441 9.14 -17.01 -20.30
CA LEU A 441 8.37 -16.21 -21.22
C LEU A 441 9.14 -16.10 -22.54
N ASP A 442 8.48 -16.37 -23.66
CA ASP A 442 9.00 -16.09 -24.99
C ASP A 442 8.85 -14.60 -25.28
N VAL A 443 9.95 -14.01 -25.77
CA VAL A 443 10.01 -12.60 -26.13
C VAL A 443 9.78 -12.49 -27.63
N PRO A 444 8.78 -11.70 -28.09
CA PRO A 444 8.58 -11.49 -29.51
C PRO A 444 9.75 -10.73 -30.13
N ASP A 445 9.86 -10.79 -31.44
CA ASP A 445 10.83 -9.96 -32.17
C ASP A 445 10.47 -8.47 -32.00
N CYS A 446 11.28 -7.76 -31.23
CA CYS A 446 11.08 -6.34 -30.95
C CYS A 446 11.84 -5.43 -31.94
N GLY A 447 12.50 -6.02 -32.96
CA GLY A 447 13.32 -5.32 -33.95
C GLY A 447 14.75 -5.06 -33.48
N ASP A 448 15.63 -4.74 -34.42
CA ASP A 448 17.07 -4.58 -34.20
C ASP A 448 17.43 -3.39 -33.28
N ASP A 449 16.56 -2.40 -33.18
CA ASP A 449 16.78 -1.19 -32.39
C ASP A 449 16.34 -1.32 -30.92
N PHE A 450 15.66 -2.42 -30.56
CA PHE A 450 15.22 -2.64 -29.17
C PHE A 450 16.37 -3.04 -28.27
N SER A 451 16.67 -2.21 -27.27
CA SER A 451 17.72 -2.46 -26.27
C SER A 451 17.13 -2.55 -24.87
N PRO A 452 16.83 -3.75 -24.38
CA PRO A 452 16.24 -3.92 -23.05
C PRO A 452 17.19 -3.48 -21.94
N ASN A 453 16.67 -2.75 -20.96
CA ASN A 453 17.40 -2.27 -19.81
C ASN A 453 17.08 -3.10 -18.54
N PHE A 454 16.91 -4.41 -18.70
CA PHE A 454 16.69 -5.35 -17.60
C PHE A 454 17.98 -6.10 -17.24
N ARG A 455 18.21 -6.28 -15.96
CA ARG A 455 19.35 -7.03 -15.42
C ARG A 455 18.86 -8.16 -14.54
N SER A 456 19.66 -9.21 -14.43
CA SER A 456 19.39 -10.27 -13.45
C SER A 456 19.36 -9.69 -12.05
N GLY A 457 18.26 -9.96 -11.32
CA GLY A 457 17.99 -9.41 -9.99
C GLY A 457 17.13 -8.14 -9.97
N ASP A 458 16.76 -7.59 -11.13
CA ASP A 458 15.82 -6.48 -11.17
C ASP A 458 14.43 -6.95 -10.79
N MET A 459 13.75 -6.16 -9.98
CA MET A 459 12.35 -6.41 -9.63
C MET A 459 11.43 -5.94 -10.77
N VAL A 460 10.59 -6.84 -11.26
CA VAL A 460 9.66 -6.58 -12.35
C VAL A 460 8.22 -6.78 -11.92
N TYR A 461 7.30 -6.14 -12.64
CA TYR A 461 5.88 -6.47 -12.60
C TYR A 461 5.50 -7.22 -13.89
N VAL A 462 4.86 -8.37 -13.71
CA VAL A 462 4.27 -9.16 -14.78
C VAL A 462 2.75 -9.05 -14.66
N TYR A 463 2.07 -8.77 -15.78
CA TYR A 463 0.61 -8.68 -15.81
C TYR A 463 0.05 -9.00 -17.20
N ALA A 464 -1.15 -9.54 -17.20
CA ALA A 464 -1.88 -9.84 -18.43
C ALA A 464 -2.73 -8.64 -18.87
N TYR A 465 -2.90 -8.49 -20.17
CA TYR A 465 -3.80 -7.53 -20.81
C TYR A 465 -4.45 -8.17 -22.05
N ALA A 466 -5.61 -7.67 -22.47
CA ALA A 466 -6.29 -8.18 -23.66
C ALA A 466 -5.61 -7.68 -24.96
N GLU A 467 -5.66 -8.47 -26.03
CA GLU A 467 -5.00 -8.14 -27.30
C GLU A 467 -5.45 -6.81 -27.91
N ASP A 468 -6.69 -6.43 -27.67
CA ASP A 468 -7.30 -5.19 -28.14
C ASP A 468 -7.12 -4.00 -27.18
N GLU A 469 -6.48 -4.22 -26.03
CA GLU A 469 -6.21 -3.21 -25.03
C GLU A 469 -4.73 -2.82 -25.00
N LYS A 470 -4.45 -1.56 -24.63
CA LYS A 470 -3.08 -1.15 -24.32
C LYS A 470 -2.73 -1.57 -22.88
N PRO A 471 -1.52 -2.12 -22.66
CA PRO A 471 -1.08 -2.50 -21.31
C PRO A 471 -1.03 -1.27 -20.40
N ASP A 472 -1.74 -1.34 -19.27
CA ASP A 472 -1.76 -0.30 -18.23
C ASP A 472 -1.60 -0.93 -16.85
N VAL A 473 -0.50 -0.60 -16.18
CA VAL A 473 -0.15 -1.09 -14.84
C VAL A 473 -1.21 -0.74 -13.79
N ARG A 474 -1.97 0.33 -13.99
CA ARG A 474 -3.00 0.80 -13.05
C ARG A 474 -4.29 -0.02 -13.14
N ARG A 475 -4.54 -0.64 -14.28
CA ARG A 475 -5.78 -1.39 -14.59
C ARG A 475 -5.57 -2.90 -14.60
N SER A 476 -4.38 -3.32 -14.23
CA SER A 476 -3.98 -4.73 -14.25
C SER A 476 -3.74 -5.25 -12.83
N ILE A 477 -3.96 -6.55 -12.66
CA ILE A 477 -3.52 -7.29 -11.48
C ILE A 477 -2.06 -7.63 -11.73
N LEU A 478 -1.19 -7.19 -10.82
CA LEU A 478 0.25 -7.27 -10.98
C LEU A 478 0.82 -8.43 -10.16
N PHE A 479 1.80 -9.12 -10.72
CA PHE A 479 2.61 -10.08 -9.99
C PHE A 479 4.05 -9.59 -9.98
N LYS A 480 4.66 -9.58 -8.80
CA LYS A 480 6.08 -9.23 -8.66
C LYS A 480 6.95 -10.44 -8.94
N GLY A 481 8.01 -10.22 -9.74
CA GLY A 481 9.06 -11.20 -9.99
C GLY A 481 10.45 -10.58 -9.94
N VAL A 482 11.44 -11.43 -9.95
CA VAL A 482 12.88 -11.06 -9.99
C VAL A 482 13.53 -11.90 -11.07
#